data_5ea15672c5b0785b120e8ed48ec91f3e
#
_entry.id   5ea15672c5b0785b120e8ed48ec91f3e
#
_cell.length_a   1.000
_cell.length_b   1.000
_cell.length_c   1.000
_cell.angle_alpha   90.00
_cell.angle_beta   90.00
_cell.angle_gamma   90.00
#
_symmetry.space_group_name_H-M   'P 1'
#
loop_
_entity.id
_entity.type
_entity.pdbx_description
1 polymer ?
#
loop_
_entity_poly.entity_id
_entity_poly.type
_entity_poly.pdbx_seq_one_letter_code
_entity_poly.pdbx_strand_id
1 'polypeptide(L)'
;MGISMGGAVVTMSSDLDLPDSVCGIIEDSGFTTSTKMLELNCKSSLPKGMPVEVFKIFADVGIKLWGGFNLKEADACKSVSQTKIPILIIHGDKDNLAPLYMAKEIYNSCKSSKEIYIVHGAGHAENYKKDPEGYEKIITTFIKERVP
;
A
#
# COMPACT_ATOMS: atom_id res chain seq x y z
N MET A 1 -9.46 -3.18 6.23
CA MET A 1 -8.12 -2.76 6.67
C MET A 1 -7.08 -3.79 6.26
N GLY A 2 -5.89 -3.34 5.86
CA GLY A 2 -4.76 -4.21 5.53
C GLY A 2 -3.43 -3.60 5.96
N ILE A 3 -2.45 -4.46 6.28
CA ILE A 3 -1.09 -4.07 6.71
C ILE A 3 -0.08 -4.60 5.70
N SER A 4 0.94 -3.79 5.34
CA SER A 4 2.01 -4.15 4.41
C SER A 4 1.45 -4.61 3.05
N MET A 5 1.72 -5.83 2.61
CA MET A 5 1.13 -6.40 1.41
C MET A 5 -0.41 -6.39 1.45
N GLY A 6 -1.02 -6.66 2.62
CA GLY A 6 -2.47 -6.54 2.82
C GLY A 6 -2.97 -5.11 2.64
N GLY A 7 -2.18 -4.09 3.08
CA GLY A 7 -2.45 -2.67 2.84
C GLY A 7 -2.47 -2.34 1.34
N ALA A 8 -1.46 -2.80 0.60
CA ALA A 8 -1.42 -2.64 -0.86
C ALA A 8 -2.61 -3.33 -1.54
N VAL A 9 -2.97 -4.56 -1.13
CA VAL A 9 -4.09 -5.30 -1.71
C VAL A 9 -5.42 -4.58 -1.50
N VAL A 10 -5.76 -4.11 -0.28
CA VAL A 10 -7.02 -3.41 -0.05
C VAL A 10 -7.07 -2.07 -0.80
N THR A 11 -5.93 -1.40 -0.94
CA THR A 11 -5.81 -0.17 -1.71
C THR A 11 -6.01 -0.41 -3.21
N MET A 12 -5.38 -1.45 -3.76
CA MET A 12 -5.53 -1.85 -5.15
C MET A 12 -6.93 -2.39 -5.47
N SER A 13 -7.66 -2.90 -4.47
CA SER A 13 -9.04 -3.33 -4.65
C SER A 13 -10.05 -2.17 -4.65
N SER A 14 -9.61 -0.95 -4.41
CA SER A 14 -10.50 0.21 -4.19
C SER A 14 -11.27 0.68 -5.42
N ASP A 15 -10.83 0.31 -6.63
CA ASP A 15 -11.50 0.61 -7.90
C ASP A 15 -12.35 -0.55 -8.45
N LEU A 16 -12.45 -1.64 -7.70
CA LEU A 16 -13.33 -2.75 -8.03
C LEU A 16 -14.79 -2.43 -7.66
N ASP A 17 -15.72 -3.18 -8.24
CA ASP A 17 -17.14 -3.13 -7.86
C ASP A 17 -17.33 -3.83 -6.51
N LEU A 18 -17.14 -3.07 -5.44
CA LEU A 18 -17.23 -3.55 -4.07
C LEU A 18 -18.66 -3.38 -3.54
N PRO A 19 -19.12 -4.27 -2.62
CA PRO A 19 -20.41 -4.12 -1.98
C PRO A 19 -20.59 -2.79 -1.26
N ASP A 20 -21.79 -2.22 -1.22
CA ASP A 20 -22.14 -0.96 -0.55
C ASP A 20 -21.77 -0.95 0.95
N SER A 21 -21.65 -2.13 1.56
CA SER A 21 -21.18 -2.28 2.94
C SER A 21 -19.71 -1.90 3.16
N VAL A 22 -18.93 -1.72 2.08
CA VAL A 22 -17.54 -1.25 2.17
C VAL A 22 -17.53 0.27 2.20
N CYS A 23 -17.56 0.85 3.40
CA CYS A 23 -17.66 2.30 3.63
C CYS A 23 -16.31 3.00 3.73
N GLY A 24 -15.20 2.29 3.83
CA GLY A 24 -13.86 2.88 3.92
C GLY A 24 -12.75 1.85 3.80
N ILE A 25 -11.57 2.31 3.42
CA ILE A 25 -10.36 1.50 3.32
C ILE A 25 -9.33 2.08 4.28
N ILE A 26 -8.68 1.20 5.07
CA ILE A 26 -7.56 1.57 5.93
C ILE A 26 -6.33 0.79 5.45
N GLU A 27 -5.35 1.52 4.98
CA GLU A 27 -4.06 1.03 4.51
C GLU A 27 -2.99 1.39 5.53
N ASP A 28 -2.22 0.39 5.98
CA ASP A 28 -1.12 0.55 6.92
C ASP A 28 0.17 0.00 6.30
N SER A 29 1.19 0.85 6.16
CA SER A 29 2.53 0.49 5.64
C SER A 29 2.50 -0.20 4.27
N GLY A 30 1.54 0.16 3.41
CA GLY A 30 1.43 -0.38 2.06
C GLY A 30 2.42 0.27 1.08
N PHE A 31 2.26 -0.03 -0.19
CA PHE A 31 3.17 0.44 -1.24
C PHE A 31 2.45 0.72 -2.56
N THR A 32 3.09 1.52 -3.41
CA THR A 32 2.50 1.99 -4.67
C THR A 32 2.36 0.90 -5.71
N THR A 33 3.44 0.16 -6.01
CA THR A 33 3.45 -0.89 -7.03
C THR A 33 4.35 -2.06 -6.64
N SER A 34 3.95 -3.27 -7.05
CA SER A 34 4.77 -4.47 -6.87
C SER A 34 6.13 -4.35 -7.57
N THR A 35 6.18 -3.65 -8.71
CA THR A 35 7.42 -3.42 -9.46
C THR A 35 8.42 -2.57 -8.64
N LYS A 36 7.96 -1.45 -8.04
CA LYS A 36 8.84 -0.63 -7.18
C LYS A 36 9.33 -1.40 -5.95
N MET A 37 8.46 -2.22 -5.34
CA MET A 37 8.86 -3.06 -4.21
C MET A 37 9.95 -4.06 -4.59
N LEU A 38 9.84 -4.71 -5.76
CA LEU A 38 10.90 -5.58 -6.27
C LEU A 38 12.20 -4.81 -6.50
N GLU A 39 12.15 -3.64 -7.14
CA GLU A 39 13.34 -2.81 -7.40
C GLU A 39 14.07 -2.41 -6.12
N LEU A 40 13.34 -2.04 -5.07
CA LEU A 40 13.94 -1.60 -3.81
C LEU A 40 14.51 -2.76 -2.99
N ASN A 41 13.79 -3.87 -2.94
CA ASN A 41 14.08 -4.90 -1.94
C ASN A 41 14.82 -6.13 -2.50
N CYS A 42 14.80 -6.37 -3.82
CA CYS A 42 15.46 -7.55 -4.40
C CYS A 42 16.96 -7.37 -4.66
N LYS A 43 17.49 -6.14 -4.69
CA LYS A 43 18.90 -5.87 -5.02
C LYS A 43 19.89 -6.64 -4.14
N SER A 44 19.59 -6.80 -2.86
CA SER A 44 20.44 -7.51 -1.90
C SER A 44 20.33 -9.05 -2.01
N SER A 45 19.27 -9.56 -2.62
CA SER A 45 18.95 -10.99 -2.72
C SER A 45 19.25 -11.58 -4.08
N LEU A 46 19.62 -10.74 -5.06
CA LEU A 46 19.95 -11.21 -6.41
C LEU A 46 21.34 -11.86 -6.45
N PRO A 47 21.53 -12.89 -7.31
CA PRO A 47 22.84 -13.42 -7.62
C PRO A 47 23.79 -12.32 -8.10
N LYS A 48 25.06 -12.40 -7.67
CA LYS A 48 26.09 -11.43 -8.10
C LYS A 48 26.13 -11.31 -9.63
N GLY A 49 25.97 -10.08 -10.13
CA GLY A 49 26.01 -9.78 -11.56
C GLY A 49 24.69 -9.89 -12.32
N MET A 50 23.59 -10.24 -11.65
CA MET A 50 22.27 -10.23 -12.30
C MET A 50 21.66 -8.83 -12.26
N PRO A 51 21.39 -8.19 -13.41
CA PRO A 51 20.66 -6.91 -13.44
C PRO A 51 19.23 -7.07 -12.92
N VAL A 52 18.74 -6.10 -12.16
CA VAL A 52 17.36 -6.10 -11.62
C VAL A 52 16.32 -6.20 -12.74
N GLU A 53 16.57 -5.58 -13.88
CA GLU A 53 15.69 -5.61 -15.05
C GLU A 53 15.49 -7.02 -15.60
N VAL A 54 16.57 -7.82 -15.66
CA VAL A 54 16.50 -9.23 -16.09
C VAL A 54 15.67 -10.03 -15.09
N PHE A 55 15.90 -9.84 -13.78
CA PHE A 55 15.10 -10.49 -12.75
C PHE A 55 13.62 -10.13 -12.85
N LYS A 56 13.29 -8.86 -13.07
CA LYS A 56 11.89 -8.39 -13.25
C LYS A 56 11.20 -9.09 -14.42
N ILE A 57 11.90 -9.30 -15.54
CA ILE A 57 11.33 -10.02 -16.69
C ILE A 57 11.00 -11.47 -16.29
N PHE A 58 11.91 -12.18 -15.64
CA PHE A 58 11.64 -13.54 -15.17
C PHE A 58 10.53 -13.60 -14.12
N ALA A 59 10.49 -12.65 -13.19
CA ALA A 59 9.43 -12.56 -12.19
C ALA A 59 8.06 -12.31 -12.85
N ASP A 60 7.98 -11.37 -13.79
CA ASP A 60 6.74 -11.06 -14.51
C ASP A 60 6.24 -12.25 -15.35
N VAL A 61 7.16 -12.93 -16.06
CA VAL A 61 6.83 -14.15 -16.79
C VAL A 61 6.34 -15.26 -15.86
N GLY A 62 7.03 -15.49 -14.74
CA GLY A 62 6.62 -16.48 -13.75
C GLY A 62 5.24 -16.19 -13.15
N ILE A 63 4.99 -14.94 -12.73
CA ILE A 63 3.71 -14.51 -12.19
C ILE A 63 2.60 -14.64 -13.25
N LYS A 64 2.87 -14.29 -14.49
CA LYS A 64 1.91 -14.41 -15.57
C LYS A 64 1.56 -15.87 -15.87
N LEU A 65 2.54 -16.78 -15.86
CA LEU A 65 2.32 -18.20 -16.16
C LEU A 65 1.58 -18.92 -15.02
N TRP A 66 1.89 -18.62 -13.76
CA TRP A 66 1.30 -19.31 -12.60
C TRP A 66 0.18 -18.52 -11.92
N GLY A 67 0.26 -17.18 -11.94
CA GLY A 67 -0.72 -16.31 -11.28
C GLY A 67 -1.79 -15.76 -12.22
N GLY A 68 -1.54 -15.75 -13.53
CA GLY A 68 -2.49 -15.23 -14.54
C GLY A 68 -2.57 -13.70 -14.61
N PHE A 69 -1.66 -12.95 -13.93
CA PHE A 69 -1.64 -11.49 -13.96
C PHE A 69 -0.21 -10.95 -14.18
N ASN A 70 -0.09 -9.65 -14.50
CA ASN A 70 1.20 -8.99 -14.66
C ASN A 70 1.51 -8.13 -13.42
N LEU A 71 2.77 -8.04 -13.02
CA LEU A 71 3.21 -7.15 -11.92
C LEU A 71 2.81 -5.70 -12.11
N LYS A 72 2.71 -5.24 -13.37
CA LYS A 72 2.33 -3.86 -13.71
C LYS A 72 0.85 -3.54 -13.44
N GLU A 73 0.00 -4.56 -13.30
CA GLU A 73 -1.42 -4.40 -12.97
C GLU A 73 -1.60 -4.04 -11.49
N ALA A 74 -0.65 -4.41 -10.63
CA ALA A 74 -0.65 -4.10 -9.22
C ALA A 74 -0.13 -2.66 -8.98
N ASP A 75 -1.03 -1.67 -9.12
CA ASP A 75 -0.76 -0.23 -8.99
C ASP A 75 -1.81 0.45 -8.11
N ALA A 76 -1.43 0.71 -6.84
CA ALA A 76 -2.30 1.36 -5.87
C ALA A 76 -2.63 2.81 -6.26
N CYS A 77 -1.68 3.55 -6.85
CA CYS A 77 -1.92 4.93 -7.28
C CYS A 77 -2.99 5.01 -8.37
N LYS A 78 -2.98 4.05 -9.30
CA LYS A 78 -4.00 3.93 -10.34
C LYS A 78 -5.37 3.66 -9.72
N SER A 79 -5.49 2.66 -8.85
CA SER A 79 -6.76 2.27 -8.23
C SER A 79 -7.35 3.41 -7.39
N VAL A 80 -6.55 4.06 -6.52
CA VAL A 80 -7.07 5.17 -5.70
C VAL A 80 -7.43 6.42 -6.52
N SER A 81 -6.91 6.55 -7.73
CA SER A 81 -7.30 7.65 -8.63
C SER A 81 -8.71 7.49 -9.21
N GLN A 82 -9.27 6.29 -9.13
CA GLN A 82 -10.59 5.93 -9.68
C GLN A 82 -11.62 5.64 -8.58
N THR A 83 -11.17 5.38 -7.35
CA THR A 83 -12.05 5.03 -6.24
C THR A 83 -12.96 6.20 -5.82
N LYS A 84 -14.14 5.83 -5.31
CA LYS A 84 -15.06 6.74 -4.60
C LYS A 84 -15.05 6.47 -3.09
N ILE A 85 -14.40 5.38 -2.66
CA ILE A 85 -14.38 4.92 -1.26
C ILE A 85 -13.36 5.77 -0.49
N PRO A 86 -13.70 6.30 0.70
CA PRO A 86 -12.75 7.02 1.56
C PRO A 86 -11.58 6.14 1.97
N ILE A 87 -10.38 6.72 2.05
CA ILE A 87 -9.15 6.00 2.39
C ILE A 87 -8.42 6.69 3.53
N LEU A 88 -8.06 5.92 4.56
CA LEU A 88 -7.08 6.29 5.59
C LEU A 88 -5.77 5.56 5.30
N ILE A 89 -4.69 6.34 5.21
CA ILE A 89 -3.32 5.85 5.03
C ILE A 89 -2.56 6.06 6.34
N ILE A 90 -1.96 5.00 6.89
CA ILE A 90 -1.13 5.06 8.10
C ILE A 90 0.28 4.59 7.71
N HIS A 91 1.31 5.38 8.05
CA HIS A 91 2.67 5.05 7.62
C HIS A 91 3.74 5.56 8.56
N GLY A 92 4.78 4.76 8.78
CA GLY A 92 5.93 5.14 9.58
C GLY A 92 6.95 5.96 8.78
N ASP A 93 7.52 7.03 9.38
CA ASP A 93 8.51 7.86 8.69
C ASP A 93 9.91 7.22 8.63
N LYS A 94 10.12 6.10 9.32
CA LYS A 94 11.34 5.28 9.31
C LYS A 94 11.16 3.94 8.62
N ASP A 95 10.10 3.78 7.84
CA ASP A 95 9.88 2.58 7.04
C ASP A 95 10.91 2.51 5.90
N ASN A 96 11.84 1.55 6.01
CA ASN A 96 12.88 1.32 5.02
C ASN A 96 12.49 0.25 3.99
N LEU A 97 11.43 -0.51 4.23
CA LEU A 97 10.94 -1.54 3.32
C LEU A 97 9.98 -0.94 2.28
N ALA A 98 8.99 -0.17 2.76
CA ALA A 98 8.09 0.63 1.93
C ALA A 98 8.27 2.11 2.32
N PRO A 99 9.20 2.85 1.70
CA PRO A 99 9.52 4.21 2.12
C PRO A 99 8.32 5.15 2.11
N LEU A 100 8.25 6.09 3.06
CA LEU A 100 7.15 7.03 3.26
C LEU A 100 6.70 7.77 2.00
N TYR A 101 7.59 7.98 1.02
CA TYR A 101 7.18 8.64 -0.23
C TYR A 101 6.11 7.85 -0.99
N MET A 102 6.05 6.50 -0.84
CA MET A 102 5.03 5.67 -1.46
C MET A 102 3.63 5.98 -0.89
N ALA A 103 3.52 6.11 0.44
CA ALA A 103 2.26 6.53 1.08
C ALA A 103 1.83 7.93 0.61
N LYS A 104 2.77 8.85 0.46
CA LYS A 104 2.50 10.20 -0.08
C LYS A 104 2.07 10.17 -1.55
N GLU A 105 2.66 9.31 -2.37
CA GLU A 105 2.22 9.11 -3.76
C GLU A 105 0.78 8.58 -3.83
N ILE A 106 0.43 7.57 -3.01
CA ILE A 106 -0.92 7.03 -2.91
C ILE A 106 -1.89 8.14 -2.48
N TYR A 107 -1.55 8.85 -1.40
CA TYR A 107 -2.36 9.99 -0.91
C TYR A 107 -2.59 11.02 -2.00
N ASN A 108 -1.55 11.47 -2.70
CA ASN A 108 -1.67 12.49 -3.73
C ASN A 108 -2.48 12.02 -4.96
N SER A 109 -2.42 10.74 -5.28
CA SER A 109 -3.15 10.14 -6.40
C SER A 109 -4.64 9.94 -6.10
N CYS A 110 -5.01 9.79 -4.83
CA CYS A 110 -6.38 9.53 -4.42
C CYS A 110 -7.27 10.75 -4.67
N LYS A 111 -8.40 10.55 -5.36
CA LYS A 111 -9.40 11.59 -5.67
C LYS A 111 -10.61 11.57 -4.72
N SER A 112 -10.79 10.50 -3.97
CA SER A 112 -11.82 10.38 -2.96
C SER A 112 -11.43 11.12 -1.67
N SER A 113 -12.33 11.14 -0.69
CA SER A 113 -12.01 11.57 0.68
C SER A 113 -10.83 10.76 1.22
N LYS A 114 -9.82 11.42 1.75
CA LYS A 114 -8.57 10.79 2.14
C LYS A 114 -7.96 11.44 3.37
N GLU A 115 -7.33 10.60 4.17
CA GLU A 115 -6.55 11.02 5.33
C GLU A 115 -5.20 10.31 5.32
N ILE A 116 -4.19 10.95 5.88
CA ILE A 116 -2.88 10.34 6.09
C ILE A 116 -2.40 10.60 7.51
N TYR A 117 -2.00 9.52 8.19
CA TYR A 117 -1.43 9.56 9.53
C TYR A 117 0.02 9.06 9.49
N ILE A 118 0.97 9.97 9.74
CA ILE A 118 2.39 9.64 9.73
C ILE A 118 2.85 9.41 11.16
N VAL A 119 3.33 8.19 11.45
CA VAL A 119 3.82 7.81 12.78
C VAL A 119 5.32 8.06 12.86
N HIS A 120 5.72 9.04 13.66
CA HIS A 120 7.12 9.43 13.79
C HIS A 120 7.95 8.36 14.49
N GLY A 121 9.06 7.99 13.86
CA GLY A 121 10.01 6.99 14.35
C GLY A 121 9.55 5.54 14.20
N ALA A 122 8.40 5.28 13.54
CA ALA A 122 7.94 3.93 13.24
C ALA A 122 8.63 3.37 11.99
N GLY A 123 9.07 2.12 12.08
CA GLY A 123 9.51 1.31 10.95
C GLY A 123 8.34 0.61 10.27
N HIS A 124 8.66 -0.36 9.38
CA HIS A 124 7.66 -1.10 8.62
C HIS A 124 6.71 -1.90 9.52
N ALA A 125 5.39 -1.64 9.39
CA ALA A 125 4.34 -2.28 10.18
C ALA A 125 4.50 -2.13 11.71
N GLU A 126 5.22 -1.10 12.17
CA GLU A 126 5.41 -0.81 13.59
C GLU A 126 4.53 0.35 14.09
N ASN A 127 3.62 0.86 13.27
CA ASN A 127 2.83 2.05 13.56
C ASN A 127 2.06 1.94 14.87
N TYR A 128 1.30 0.86 15.06
CA TYR A 128 0.58 0.60 16.31
C TYR A 128 1.51 0.48 17.52
N LYS A 129 2.61 -0.27 17.38
CA LYS A 129 3.58 -0.47 18.47
C LYS A 129 4.23 0.85 18.91
N LYS A 130 4.45 1.76 17.96
CA LYS A 130 5.14 3.03 18.20
C LYS A 130 4.23 4.10 18.80
N ASP A 131 2.98 4.15 18.38
CA ASP A 131 2.00 5.12 18.84
C ASP A 131 0.60 4.48 18.93
N PRO A 132 0.35 3.63 19.95
CA PRO A 132 -0.93 2.92 20.07
C PRO A 132 -2.12 3.87 20.25
N GLU A 133 -1.96 4.93 21.04
CA GLU A 133 -3.06 5.87 21.33
C GLU A 133 -3.46 6.67 20.07
N GLY A 134 -2.49 7.24 19.36
CA GLY A 134 -2.74 7.95 18.11
C GLY A 134 -3.30 7.05 17.03
N TYR A 135 -2.78 5.83 16.93
CA TYR A 135 -3.24 4.84 15.98
C TYR A 135 -4.70 4.43 16.21
N GLU A 136 -5.09 4.12 17.44
CA GLU A 136 -6.47 3.78 17.79
C GLU A 136 -7.41 4.97 17.59
N LYS A 137 -6.96 6.16 17.95
CA LYS A 137 -7.72 7.39 17.78
C LYS A 137 -8.04 7.68 16.32
N ILE A 138 -7.02 7.64 15.44
CA ILE A 138 -7.23 7.97 14.01
C ILE A 138 -8.15 6.94 13.33
N ILE A 139 -7.98 5.66 13.61
CA ILE A 139 -8.84 4.59 13.08
C ILE A 139 -10.28 4.77 13.58
N THR A 140 -10.45 4.98 14.88
CA THR A 140 -11.79 5.14 15.48
C THR A 140 -12.50 6.38 14.93
N THR A 141 -11.78 7.48 14.75
CA THR A 141 -12.31 8.70 14.15
C THR A 141 -12.74 8.45 12.71
N PHE A 142 -11.86 7.87 11.90
CA PHE A 142 -12.15 7.56 10.50
C PHE A 142 -13.39 6.65 10.35
N ILE A 143 -13.50 5.60 11.19
CA ILE A 143 -14.67 4.71 11.17
C ILE A 143 -15.94 5.46 11.53
N LYS A 144 -15.94 6.23 12.64
CA LYS A 144 -17.12 7.00 13.09
C LYS A 144 -17.63 8.02 12.07
N GLU A 145 -16.73 8.59 11.30
CA GLU A 145 -17.09 9.58 10.28
C GLU A 145 -17.61 8.96 8.98
N ARG A 146 -17.36 7.67 8.74
CA ARG A 146 -17.65 7.00 7.46
C ARG A 146 -18.71 5.89 7.58
N VAL A 147 -18.87 5.34 8.77
CA VAL A 147 -19.90 4.31 9.04
C VAL A 147 -21.11 5.03 9.64
N PRO A 148 -22.27 4.99 8.95
CA PRO A 148 -23.50 5.61 9.42
C PRO A 148 -24.05 4.96 10.70
#